data_b854931f6010c9d900ebcdae556754ed
#
_entry.id   b854931f6010c9d900ebcdae556754ed
#
_cell.length_a   1.000
_cell.length_b   1.000
_cell.length_c   1.000
_cell.angle_alpha   90.00
_cell.angle_beta   90.00
_cell.angle_gamma   90.00
#
_symmetry.space_group_name_H-M   'P 1'
#
loop_
_entity.id
_entity.type
_entity.pdbx_description
1 polymer ?
#
loop_
_entity_poly.entity_id
_entity_poly.type
_entity_poly.pdbx_seq_one_letter_code
_entity_poly.pdbx_strand_id
1 'polypeptide(L)'
;EIITGWNTDGFDTPWLFKRADELNISYIFNKLSRDKDYESVIKTKQVKGPTGELIMKEFVEIPGRIQMDMLPLVQKSYNLDSYKLDNVSATFINGKIKDIKFTDELKTQIFTNSTEGLNEGNYIVFSEVNGYLENKYEDGKKFQIKNVDHESNVITIKEELKISSDKCANFN
;
A
#
# COMPACT_ATOMS: atom_id res chain seq x y z
N GLU A 1 -7.66 -15.18 -13.43
CA GLU A 1 -7.36 -13.76 -13.37
C GLU A 1 -7.98 -13.13 -12.12
N ILE A 2 -7.21 -12.29 -11.46
CA ILE A 2 -7.57 -11.69 -10.17
C ILE A 2 -7.71 -10.20 -10.36
N ILE A 3 -8.79 -9.61 -9.81
CA ILE A 3 -8.97 -8.17 -9.65
C ILE A 3 -8.75 -7.88 -8.17
N THR A 4 -7.81 -7.03 -7.85
CA THR A 4 -7.49 -6.66 -6.47
C THR A 4 -7.31 -5.17 -6.31
N GLY A 5 -7.45 -4.68 -5.10
CA GLY A 5 -7.21 -3.30 -4.72
C GLY A 5 -7.57 -3.04 -3.27
N TRP A 6 -7.63 -1.78 -2.90
CA TRP A 6 -7.95 -1.31 -1.56
C TRP A 6 -9.32 -0.66 -1.51
N ASN A 7 -10.26 -1.24 -0.76
CA ASN A 7 -11.66 -0.79 -0.67
C ASN A 7 -12.38 -0.73 -2.03
N THR A 8 -11.97 -1.59 -2.95
CA THR A 8 -12.50 -1.60 -4.32
C THR A 8 -13.98 -1.93 -4.37
N ASP A 9 -14.44 -2.85 -3.54
CA ASP A 9 -15.87 -3.20 -3.43
C ASP A 9 -16.69 -2.07 -2.83
N GLY A 10 -16.08 -1.27 -1.94
CA GLY A 10 -16.78 -0.19 -1.25
C GLY A 10 -16.83 1.12 -2.03
N PHE A 11 -15.95 1.33 -2.99
CA PHE A 11 -15.85 2.61 -3.69
C PHE A 11 -15.58 2.45 -5.20
N ASP A 12 -14.40 1.98 -5.59
CA ASP A 12 -13.95 2.09 -6.98
C ASP A 12 -14.86 1.35 -7.96
N THR A 13 -15.16 0.09 -7.68
CA THR A 13 -15.90 -0.75 -8.61
C THR A 13 -17.34 -0.28 -8.79
N PRO A 14 -18.14 -0.05 -7.74
CA PRO A 14 -19.50 0.49 -7.92
C PRO A 14 -19.51 1.88 -8.56
N TRP A 15 -18.51 2.72 -8.25
CA TRP A 15 -18.40 4.06 -8.84
C TRP A 15 -18.15 3.97 -10.35
N LEU A 16 -17.24 3.11 -10.80
CA LEU A 16 -16.95 2.92 -12.23
C LEU A 16 -18.19 2.44 -13.00
N PHE A 17 -18.98 1.52 -12.45
CA PHE A 17 -20.21 1.06 -13.07
C PHE A 17 -21.26 2.17 -13.18
N LYS A 18 -21.47 2.94 -12.10
CA LYS A 18 -22.37 4.11 -12.13
C LYS A 18 -21.91 5.15 -13.13
N ARG A 19 -20.60 5.39 -13.21
CA ARG A 19 -20.02 6.32 -14.18
C ARG A 19 -20.18 5.85 -15.62
N ALA A 20 -20.02 4.56 -15.88
CA ALA A 20 -20.27 3.99 -17.20
C ALA A 20 -21.75 4.17 -17.65
N ASP A 21 -22.68 4.06 -16.69
CA ASP A 21 -24.10 4.30 -16.94
C ASP A 21 -24.39 5.77 -17.29
N GLU A 22 -23.86 6.69 -16.51
CA GLU A 22 -23.97 8.15 -16.81
C GLU A 22 -23.42 8.51 -18.21
N LEU A 23 -22.36 7.84 -18.65
CA LEU A 23 -21.73 8.03 -19.94
C LEU A 23 -22.41 7.24 -21.08
N ASN A 24 -23.45 6.46 -20.79
CA ASN A 24 -24.15 5.58 -21.73
C ASN A 24 -23.24 4.55 -22.41
N ILE A 25 -22.21 4.05 -21.70
CA ILE A 25 -21.27 3.02 -22.19
C ILE A 25 -21.36 1.69 -21.42
N SER A 26 -22.38 1.53 -20.57
CA SER A 26 -22.59 0.31 -19.75
C SER A 26 -22.64 -0.95 -20.59
N TYR A 27 -23.18 -0.90 -21.81
CA TYR A 27 -23.27 -2.04 -22.72
C TYR A 27 -21.89 -2.62 -23.15
N ILE A 28 -20.82 -1.81 -23.07
CA ILE A 28 -19.43 -2.25 -23.26
C ILE A 28 -18.80 -2.56 -21.92
N PHE A 29 -18.99 -1.66 -20.94
CA PHE A 29 -18.31 -1.72 -19.65
C PHE A 29 -18.73 -2.94 -18.82
N ASN A 30 -20.00 -3.32 -18.88
CA ASN A 30 -20.51 -4.51 -18.18
C ASN A 30 -19.94 -5.84 -18.72
N LYS A 31 -19.25 -5.83 -19.86
CA LYS A 31 -18.57 -7.01 -20.42
C LYS A 31 -17.20 -7.29 -19.80
N LEU A 32 -16.99 -6.88 -18.57
CA LEU A 32 -15.79 -7.21 -17.78
C LEU A 32 -15.72 -8.67 -17.33
N SER A 33 -16.84 -9.40 -17.42
CA SER A 33 -16.86 -10.84 -17.18
C SER A 33 -15.85 -11.58 -18.06
N ARG A 34 -15.28 -12.66 -17.55
CA ARG A 34 -14.46 -13.58 -18.34
C ARG A 34 -15.33 -14.41 -19.27
N ASP A 35 -16.53 -14.71 -18.85
CA ASP A 35 -17.54 -15.37 -19.67
C ASP A 35 -18.34 -14.31 -20.42
N LYS A 36 -18.29 -14.37 -21.76
CA LYS A 36 -18.91 -13.37 -22.63
C LYS A 36 -20.45 -13.42 -22.65
N ASP A 37 -21.02 -14.51 -22.17
CA ASP A 37 -22.47 -14.71 -22.10
C ASP A 37 -23.07 -14.08 -20.83
N TYR A 38 -22.23 -13.64 -19.90
CA TYR A 38 -22.65 -12.99 -18.65
C TYR A 38 -22.14 -11.56 -18.56
N GLU A 39 -23.04 -10.67 -18.20
CA GLU A 39 -22.69 -9.29 -17.86
C GLU A 39 -22.37 -9.15 -16.37
N SER A 40 -21.45 -8.24 -16.09
CA SER A 40 -21.14 -7.83 -14.72
C SER A 40 -22.22 -6.88 -14.22
N VAL A 41 -22.69 -7.07 -12.99
CA VAL A 41 -23.82 -6.30 -12.44
C VAL A 41 -23.54 -5.85 -11.01
N ILE A 42 -24.11 -4.71 -10.63
CA ILE A 42 -24.12 -4.26 -9.23
C ILE A 42 -25.19 -5.07 -8.49
N LYS A 43 -24.78 -5.68 -7.37
CA LYS A 43 -25.67 -6.39 -6.44
C LYS A 43 -25.56 -5.80 -5.04
N THR A 44 -26.56 -6.04 -4.21
CA THR A 44 -26.56 -5.69 -2.80
C THR A 44 -26.60 -6.95 -1.94
N LYS A 45 -25.84 -6.93 -0.85
CA LYS A 45 -25.88 -7.98 0.16
C LYS A 45 -25.98 -7.38 1.56
N GLN A 46 -26.65 -8.10 2.47
CA GLN A 46 -26.60 -7.77 3.88
C GLN A 46 -25.32 -8.31 4.49
N VAL A 47 -24.61 -7.45 5.19
CA VAL A 47 -23.42 -7.81 5.98
C VAL A 47 -23.61 -7.35 7.42
N LYS A 48 -23.01 -8.05 8.36
CA LYS A 48 -22.99 -7.58 9.76
C LYS A 48 -21.90 -6.51 9.89
N GLY A 49 -22.30 -5.35 10.38
CA GLY A 49 -21.38 -4.28 10.76
C GLY A 49 -20.63 -4.62 12.06
N PRO A 50 -19.68 -3.75 12.47
CA PRO A 50 -18.83 -3.96 13.64
C PRO A 50 -19.61 -4.11 14.96
N THR A 51 -20.76 -3.45 15.08
CA THR A 51 -21.64 -3.48 16.26
C THR A 51 -22.75 -4.53 16.17
N GLY A 52 -22.74 -5.35 15.07
CA GLY A 52 -23.70 -6.42 14.85
C GLY A 52 -24.95 -6.01 14.09
N GLU A 53 -25.09 -4.73 13.73
CA GLU A 53 -26.16 -4.21 12.86
C GLU A 53 -26.07 -4.80 11.46
N LEU A 54 -27.23 -4.90 10.79
CA LEU A 54 -27.30 -5.34 9.40
C LEU A 54 -27.14 -4.12 8.48
N ILE A 55 -26.09 -4.11 7.70
CA ILE A 55 -25.77 -3.05 6.73
C ILE A 55 -25.95 -3.61 5.33
N MET A 56 -26.60 -2.84 4.44
CA MET A 56 -26.66 -3.16 3.01
C MET A 56 -25.38 -2.69 2.36
N LYS A 57 -24.62 -3.60 1.76
CA LYS A 57 -23.38 -3.29 1.03
C LYS A 57 -23.59 -3.60 -0.45
N GLU A 58 -23.29 -2.60 -1.30
CA GLU A 58 -23.19 -2.80 -2.74
C GLU A 58 -21.87 -3.50 -3.07
N PHE A 59 -21.90 -4.36 -4.07
CA PHE A 59 -20.71 -4.96 -4.68
C PHE A 59 -21.00 -5.26 -6.14
N VAL A 60 -19.98 -5.37 -6.95
CA VAL A 60 -20.12 -5.76 -8.34
C VAL A 60 -19.79 -7.23 -8.49
N GLU A 61 -20.67 -7.98 -9.11
CA GLU A 61 -20.41 -9.36 -9.50
C GLU A 61 -19.81 -9.38 -10.89
N ILE A 62 -18.59 -9.94 -11.02
CA ILE A 62 -17.87 -10.08 -12.29
C ILE A 62 -17.62 -11.58 -12.52
N PRO A 63 -18.53 -12.27 -13.23
CA PRO A 63 -18.45 -13.71 -13.42
C PRO A 63 -17.14 -14.18 -14.06
N GLY A 64 -16.55 -15.24 -13.54
CA GLY A 64 -15.31 -15.83 -14.03
C GLY A 64 -14.03 -15.08 -13.64
N ARG A 65 -14.09 -14.03 -12.80
CA ARG A 65 -12.94 -13.36 -12.20
C ARG A 65 -12.98 -13.45 -10.67
N ILE A 66 -11.82 -13.63 -10.08
CA ILE A 66 -11.68 -13.58 -8.62
C ILE A 66 -11.52 -12.10 -8.23
N GLN A 67 -12.39 -11.62 -7.35
CA GLN A 67 -12.29 -10.27 -6.78
C GLN A 67 -11.76 -10.38 -5.36
N MET A 68 -10.70 -9.64 -5.06
CA MET A 68 -10.03 -9.64 -3.76
C MET A 68 -9.82 -8.20 -3.28
N ASP A 69 -10.74 -7.71 -2.46
CA ASP A 69 -10.58 -6.43 -1.77
C ASP A 69 -9.68 -6.64 -0.54
N MET A 70 -8.54 -5.94 -0.52
CA MET A 70 -7.54 -6.11 0.54
C MET A 70 -7.95 -5.47 1.87
N LEU A 71 -8.81 -4.43 1.87
CA LEU A 71 -9.22 -3.76 3.10
C LEU A 71 -9.90 -4.70 4.10
N PRO A 72 -10.94 -5.46 3.75
CA PRO A 72 -11.58 -6.41 4.68
C PRO A 72 -10.63 -7.51 5.16
N LEU A 73 -9.67 -7.93 4.34
CA LEU A 73 -8.68 -8.94 4.71
C LEU A 73 -7.74 -8.41 5.80
N VAL A 74 -7.23 -7.18 5.62
CA VAL A 74 -6.37 -6.54 6.61
C VAL A 74 -7.14 -6.26 7.90
N GLN A 75 -8.37 -5.75 7.82
CA GLN A 75 -9.23 -5.51 8.99
C GLN A 75 -9.50 -6.78 9.81
N LYS A 76 -9.64 -7.92 9.16
CA LYS A 76 -9.87 -9.20 9.83
C LYS A 76 -8.60 -9.76 10.47
N SER A 77 -7.43 -9.52 9.86
CA SER A 77 -6.17 -10.16 10.25
C SER A 77 -5.34 -9.34 11.21
N TYR A 78 -5.52 -8.01 11.23
CA TYR A 78 -4.69 -7.07 11.99
C TYR A 78 -5.55 -6.05 12.72
N ASN A 79 -5.18 -5.74 13.95
CA ASN A 79 -5.78 -4.67 14.73
C ASN A 79 -4.91 -3.42 14.63
N LEU A 80 -5.32 -2.47 13.80
CA LEU A 80 -4.59 -1.22 13.54
C LEU A 80 -5.42 -0.02 14.00
N ASP A 81 -4.75 1.06 14.38
CA ASP A 81 -5.40 2.32 14.79
C ASP A 81 -6.13 2.99 13.62
N SER A 82 -5.68 2.76 12.41
CA SER A 82 -6.30 3.28 11.19
C SER A 82 -6.11 2.31 10.02
N TYR A 83 -7.17 2.12 9.24
CA TYR A 83 -7.16 1.32 8.02
C TYR A 83 -7.11 2.17 6.74
N LYS A 84 -6.66 3.41 6.82
CA LYS A 84 -6.31 4.18 5.63
C LYS A 84 -5.10 3.55 4.96
N LEU A 85 -5.07 3.53 3.64
CA LEU A 85 -4.00 2.88 2.87
C LEU A 85 -2.60 3.38 3.29
N ASP A 86 -2.45 4.69 3.50
CA ASP A 86 -1.17 5.28 3.93
C ASP A 86 -0.70 4.72 5.27
N ASN A 87 -1.61 4.57 6.24
CA ASN A 87 -1.28 4.04 7.56
C ASN A 87 -0.94 2.55 7.52
N VAL A 88 -1.67 1.80 6.70
CA VAL A 88 -1.42 0.36 6.51
C VAL A 88 -0.11 0.15 5.77
N SER A 89 0.18 0.91 4.73
CA SER A 89 1.45 0.84 4.02
C SER A 89 2.62 1.21 4.93
N ALA A 90 2.51 2.28 5.72
CA ALA A 90 3.53 2.65 6.69
C ALA A 90 3.78 1.57 7.75
N THR A 91 2.76 0.77 8.08
CA THR A 91 2.89 -0.32 9.06
C THR A 91 3.60 -1.55 8.48
N PHE A 92 3.32 -1.88 7.21
CA PHE A 92 3.82 -3.13 6.59
C PHE A 92 4.99 -2.93 5.65
N ILE A 93 5.13 -1.73 5.05
CA ILE A 93 6.21 -1.40 4.13
C ILE A 93 7.19 -0.47 4.85
N ASN A 94 7.89 -1.02 5.83
CA ASN A 94 8.93 -0.31 6.54
C ASN A 94 10.12 -1.23 6.83
N GLY A 95 11.28 -0.63 7.07
CA GLY A 95 12.49 -1.34 7.46
C GLY A 95 13.22 -0.58 8.57
N LYS A 96 13.92 -1.33 9.42
CA LYS A 96 14.77 -0.74 10.47
C LYS A 96 16.16 -0.50 9.94
N ILE A 97 16.69 0.68 10.22
CA ILE A 97 18.09 1.01 9.98
C ILE A 97 18.94 0.41 11.10
N LYS A 98 19.97 -0.33 10.72
CA LYS A 98 20.95 -0.90 11.65
C LYS A 98 22.17 0.00 11.79
N ASP A 99 22.64 0.55 10.67
CA ASP A 99 23.84 1.37 10.62
C ASP A 99 23.81 2.27 9.39
N ILE A 100 24.51 3.39 9.45
CA ILE A 100 24.63 4.36 8.36
C ILE A 100 26.12 4.65 8.17
N LYS A 101 26.62 4.51 6.94
CA LYS A 101 28.00 4.83 6.59
C LYS A 101 28.03 5.84 5.45
N PHE A 102 28.82 6.87 5.65
CA PHE A 102 29.12 7.86 4.61
C PHE A 102 30.31 7.39 3.80
N THR A 103 30.23 7.52 2.50
CA THR A 103 31.33 7.26 1.57
C THR A 103 31.81 8.57 0.96
N ASP A 104 33.09 8.65 0.55
CA ASP A 104 33.77 9.87 0.07
C ASP A 104 33.13 10.53 -1.17
N GLU A 105 32.15 9.88 -1.79
CA GLU A 105 31.46 10.37 -2.99
C GLU A 105 30.07 10.98 -2.70
N LEU A 106 29.82 11.54 -1.52
CA LEU A 106 28.49 12.05 -1.11
C LEU A 106 27.38 10.98 -1.20
N LYS A 107 27.73 9.73 -1.01
CA LYS A 107 26.79 8.61 -0.96
C LYS A 107 26.65 8.13 0.48
N THR A 108 25.40 7.87 0.88
CA THR A 108 25.10 7.24 2.15
C THR A 108 24.72 5.80 1.92
N GLN A 109 25.41 4.88 2.58
CA GLN A 109 25.07 3.48 2.66
C GLN A 109 24.28 3.22 3.94
N ILE A 110 23.12 2.61 3.79
CA ILE A 110 22.16 2.34 4.86
C ILE A 110 22.06 0.83 5.01
N PHE A 111 22.49 0.32 6.13
CA PHE A 111 22.39 -1.11 6.48
C PHE A 111 21.03 -1.34 7.14
N THR A 112 20.26 -2.29 6.62
CA THR A 112 18.90 -2.54 7.07
C THR A 112 18.70 -3.97 7.57
N ASN A 113 17.52 -4.28 8.06
CA ASN A 113 17.13 -5.65 8.37
C ASN A 113 16.62 -6.43 7.15
N SER A 114 16.07 -5.73 6.15
CA SER A 114 15.57 -6.29 4.90
C SER A 114 15.54 -5.23 3.82
N THR A 115 15.78 -5.63 2.58
CA THR A 115 15.61 -4.81 1.38
C THR A 115 14.54 -5.36 0.46
N GLU A 116 13.70 -6.27 0.98
CA GLU A 116 12.62 -6.90 0.21
C GLU A 116 11.65 -5.84 -0.32
N GLY A 117 11.31 -5.95 -1.61
CA GLY A 117 10.42 -5.00 -2.29
C GLY A 117 11.07 -3.68 -2.72
N LEU A 118 12.32 -3.42 -2.34
CA LEU A 118 13.05 -2.22 -2.74
C LEU A 118 13.84 -2.45 -4.04
N ASN A 119 13.82 -1.46 -4.93
CA ASN A 119 14.55 -1.48 -6.18
C ASN A 119 15.25 -0.15 -6.41
N GLU A 120 16.29 -0.16 -7.26
CA GLU A 120 16.90 1.05 -7.75
C GLU A 120 15.85 1.97 -8.41
N GLY A 121 15.93 3.26 -8.12
CA GLY A 121 14.99 4.27 -8.60
C GLY A 121 13.77 4.47 -7.70
N ASN A 122 13.47 3.57 -6.77
CA ASN A 122 12.42 3.78 -5.77
C ASN A 122 12.76 4.98 -4.87
N TYR A 123 11.73 5.53 -4.23
CA TYR A 123 11.87 6.59 -3.24
C TYR A 123 11.54 6.05 -1.86
N ILE A 124 12.34 6.44 -0.86
CA ILE A 124 12.15 6.12 0.55
C ILE A 124 12.10 7.39 1.38
N VAL A 125 11.38 7.33 2.48
CA VAL A 125 11.29 8.37 3.52
C VAL A 125 11.88 7.81 4.80
N PHE A 126 12.63 8.62 5.54
CA PHE A 126 13.18 8.21 6.83
C PHE A 126 12.35 8.78 7.97
N SER A 127 12.27 8.02 9.06
CA SER A 127 11.67 8.44 10.31
C SER A 127 12.67 8.24 11.44
N GLU A 128 12.76 9.22 12.35
CA GLU A 128 13.50 9.10 13.60
C GLU A 128 12.55 8.61 14.71
N VAL A 129 12.95 7.52 15.37
CA VAL A 129 12.18 6.96 16.49
C VAL A 129 12.86 7.38 17.79
N ASN A 130 12.13 8.11 18.63
CA ASN A 130 12.59 8.54 19.95
C ASN A 130 11.61 8.05 21.02
N GLY A 131 11.91 6.91 21.61
CA GLY A 131 10.98 6.22 22.51
C GLY A 131 9.72 5.76 21.79
N TYR A 132 8.58 6.35 22.14
CA TYR A 132 7.27 6.05 21.48
C TYR A 132 6.90 7.05 20.38
N LEU A 133 7.72 8.09 20.16
CA LEU A 133 7.45 9.11 19.16
C LEU A 133 8.24 8.80 17.88
N GLU A 134 7.55 8.80 16.77
CA GLU A 134 8.11 8.70 15.43
C GLU A 134 7.92 10.04 14.72
N ASN A 135 9.01 10.65 14.29
CA ASN A 135 9.01 11.90 13.54
C ASN A 135 9.60 11.66 12.16
N LYS A 136 8.95 12.18 11.13
CA LYS A 136 9.50 12.14 9.78
C LYS A 136 10.75 12.98 9.69
N TYR A 137 11.83 12.42 9.17
CA TYR A 137 13.07 13.13 8.91
C TYR A 137 12.85 14.16 7.79
N GLU A 138 13.33 15.41 7.99
CA GLU A 138 13.17 16.53 7.05
C GLU A 138 11.73 16.65 6.49
N ASP A 139 10.71 16.60 7.38
CA ASP A 139 9.29 16.71 7.04
C ASP A 139 8.79 15.67 6.00
N GLY A 140 9.46 14.53 5.92
CA GLY A 140 9.11 13.47 4.98
C GLY A 140 9.72 13.63 3.60
N LYS A 141 10.87 14.26 3.52
CA LYS A 141 11.67 14.32 2.29
C LYS A 141 11.91 12.94 1.73
N LYS A 142 11.73 12.82 0.42
CA LYS A 142 11.92 11.58 -0.34
C LYS A 142 13.35 11.47 -0.85
N PHE A 143 13.98 10.34 -0.59
CA PHE A 143 15.34 10.02 -1.03
C PHE A 143 15.28 8.93 -2.10
N GLN A 144 15.93 9.17 -3.24
CA GLN A 144 15.96 8.18 -4.31
C GLN A 144 17.03 7.13 -4.06
N ILE A 145 16.66 5.87 -4.12
CA ILE A 145 17.57 4.73 -4.06
C ILE A 145 18.40 4.68 -5.35
N LYS A 146 19.71 4.59 -5.21
CA LYS A 146 20.65 4.48 -6.32
C LYS A 146 21.16 3.07 -6.54
N ASN A 147 21.23 2.29 -5.49
CA ASN A 147 21.60 0.89 -5.58
C ASN A 147 21.00 0.15 -4.39
N VAL A 148 20.61 -1.10 -4.61
CA VAL A 148 20.16 -2.03 -3.57
C VAL A 148 21.00 -3.29 -3.67
N ASP A 149 21.65 -3.66 -2.57
CA ASP A 149 22.31 -4.93 -2.41
C ASP A 149 21.46 -5.82 -1.51
N HIS A 150 20.77 -6.77 -2.12
CA HIS A 150 19.87 -7.68 -1.42
C HIS A 150 20.62 -8.75 -0.61
N GLU A 151 21.85 -9.06 -0.95
CA GLU A 151 22.64 -10.07 -0.23
C GLU A 151 23.12 -9.52 1.11
N SER A 152 23.63 -8.29 1.13
CA SER A 152 24.10 -7.63 2.34
C SER A 152 23.03 -6.76 3.03
N ASN A 153 21.85 -6.63 2.45
CA ASN A 153 20.77 -5.73 2.90
C ASN A 153 21.23 -4.27 3.03
N VAL A 154 21.88 -3.76 2.00
CA VAL A 154 22.39 -2.39 1.96
C VAL A 154 21.66 -1.58 0.88
N ILE A 155 21.22 -0.38 1.26
CA ILE A 155 20.64 0.61 0.36
C ILE A 155 21.64 1.75 0.21
N THR A 156 21.85 2.23 -1.01
CA THR A 156 22.70 3.40 -1.28
C THR A 156 21.85 4.54 -1.81
N ILE A 157 21.96 5.72 -1.20
CA ILE A 157 21.37 6.98 -1.67
C ILE A 157 22.47 7.99 -2.01
N LYS A 158 22.13 9.00 -2.85
CA LYS A 158 23.10 10.04 -3.28
C LYS A 158 23.26 11.22 -2.32
N GLU A 159 22.46 11.28 -1.28
CA GLU A 159 22.43 12.41 -0.37
C GLU A 159 23.02 12.02 0.98
N GLU A 160 23.58 13.01 1.68
CA GLU A 160 24.05 12.82 3.05
C GLU A 160 22.86 12.74 4.00
N LEU A 161 22.78 11.68 4.79
CA LEU A 161 21.73 11.47 5.79
C LEU A 161 22.30 11.84 7.18
N LYS A 162 21.84 12.93 7.76
CA LYS A 162 22.32 13.43 9.06
C LYS A 162 21.54 12.84 10.24
N ILE A 163 21.23 11.56 10.20
CA ILE A 163 20.62 10.84 11.32
C ILE A 163 21.76 10.21 12.12
N SER A 164 21.80 10.43 13.44
CA SER A 164 22.77 9.74 14.28
C SER A 164 22.39 8.27 14.43
N SER A 165 23.38 7.38 14.34
CA SER A 165 23.19 5.91 14.47
C SER A 165 22.59 5.47 15.81
N ASP A 166 22.64 6.34 16.82
CA ASP A 166 22.08 6.08 18.15
C ASP A 166 20.55 6.25 18.21
N LYS A 167 19.95 6.82 17.18
CA LYS A 167 18.50 6.92 17.05
C LYS A 167 18.03 5.80 16.13
N CYS A 168 17.21 4.89 16.66
CA CYS A 168 16.53 3.90 15.80
C CYS A 168 15.77 4.66 14.71
N ALA A 169 16.16 4.50 13.47
CA ALA A 169 15.45 5.09 12.34
C ALA A 169 14.77 3.97 11.53
N ASN A 170 13.57 4.26 11.08
CA ASN A 170 12.85 3.42 10.13
C ASN A 170 12.84 4.12 8.77
N PHE A 171 12.61 3.37 7.71
CA PHE A 171 12.31 3.91 6.38
C PHE A 171 11.03 3.30 5.83
N ASN A 172 10.28 4.08 5.07
CA ASN A 172 9.03 3.69 4.40
C ASN A 172 9.14 3.98 2.90
#